data_4889fb0e91270360b51347294a5d3c71
#
_entry.id   4889fb0e91270360b51347294a5d3c71
#
_cell.length_a   1.000
_cell.length_b   1.000
_cell.length_c   1.000
_cell.angle_alpha   90.00
_cell.angle_beta   90.00
_cell.angle_gamma   90.00
#
_symmetry.space_group_name_H-M   'P 1'
#
loop_
_entity.id
_entity.type
_entity.pdbx_description
1 polymer ?
#
loop_
_entity_poly.entity_id
_entity_poly.type
_entity_poly.pdbx_seq_one_letter_code
_entity_poly.pdbx_strand_id
1 'polypeptide(L)'
;MDKNYHRLALFFTDENGSVVYKTDQLEVNNRNPGEMKQPLRELKAVSFQELNGDGRMDIILITTCVNDKGDYAGKSYKVGDVLFQDEKGFYRDYRISDKINRFSMNKSVDSIVAFVRDGYSAEFLYTAATKQELLEHGFVIAKEHCYYRQFEKLGRLEVVPGTYTMANFATFMIYLINEQGYIVWSFQPMGEFDNLYALKGMACKDIDGDGMKDILVLARYSYEGNGNEMITENDYSIYYQRTGGFFEDKEIKLKNPCSDEDTVSGLVDSARAYWGWKTKE
;
A
#
# COMPACT_ATOMS: atom_id res chain seq x y z
N MET A 1 2.86 -15.50 -27.65
CA MET A 1 2.69 -14.05 -27.84
C MET A 1 1.73 -13.56 -26.77
N ASP A 2 2.24 -12.76 -25.83
CA ASP A 2 1.42 -12.17 -24.77
C ASP A 2 0.56 -11.07 -25.37
N LYS A 3 -0.71 -11.31 -25.49
CA LYS A 3 -1.63 -10.52 -26.32
C LYS A 3 -2.09 -9.19 -25.73
N ASN A 4 -1.68 -8.79 -24.48
CA ASN A 4 -2.38 -7.72 -23.77
C ASN A 4 -1.51 -6.72 -23.01
N TYR A 5 -0.22 -6.57 -23.31
CA TYR A 5 0.59 -5.56 -22.64
C TYR A 5 0.73 -4.31 -23.50
N HIS A 6 0.04 -3.26 -23.10
CA HIS A 6 0.24 -1.93 -23.66
C HIS A 6 1.53 -1.33 -23.09
N ARG A 7 2.27 -0.62 -23.94
CA ARG A 7 3.40 0.21 -23.53
C ARG A 7 2.98 1.67 -23.57
N LEU A 8 3.44 2.44 -22.59
CA LEU A 8 3.29 3.88 -22.60
C LEU A 8 4.52 4.51 -23.23
N ALA A 9 4.31 5.43 -24.15
CA ALA A 9 5.34 6.30 -24.70
C ALA A 9 4.85 7.73 -24.66
N LEU A 10 5.73 8.66 -24.29
CA LEU A 10 5.46 10.09 -24.33
C LEU A 10 6.10 10.70 -25.56
N PHE A 11 5.34 11.53 -26.25
CA PHE A 11 5.80 12.35 -27.37
C PHE A 11 5.55 13.80 -27.02
N PHE A 12 6.55 14.63 -27.17
CA PHE A 12 6.43 16.08 -27.09
C PHE A 12 6.49 16.64 -28.50
N THR A 13 5.54 17.48 -28.84
CA THR A 13 5.46 18.13 -30.16
C THR A 13 5.61 19.63 -30.00
N ASP A 14 6.19 20.26 -31.01
CA ASP A 14 6.15 21.72 -31.17
C ASP A 14 4.77 22.21 -31.60
N GLU A 15 4.62 23.51 -31.77
CA GLU A 15 3.38 24.15 -32.21
C GLU A 15 2.91 23.71 -33.61
N ASN A 16 3.83 23.16 -34.43
CA ASN A 16 3.55 22.64 -35.76
C ASN A 16 3.20 21.13 -35.76
N GLY A 17 3.22 20.50 -34.57
CA GLY A 17 2.96 19.07 -34.41
C GLY A 17 4.16 18.18 -34.71
N SER A 18 5.37 18.73 -34.91
CA SER A 18 6.57 17.93 -35.12
C SER A 18 7.07 17.37 -33.79
N VAL A 19 7.44 16.09 -33.74
CA VAL A 19 7.96 15.44 -32.55
C VAL A 19 9.35 15.97 -32.23
N VAL A 20 9.50 16.67 -31.10
CA VAL A 20 10.78 17.23 -30.62
C VAL A 20 11.45 16.34 -29.59
N TYR A 21 10.68 15.50 -28.88
CA TYR A 21 11.19 14.55 -27.88
C TYR A 21 10.28 13.34 -27.77
N LYS A 22 10.86 12.18 -27.51
CA LYS A 22 10.13 10.94 -27.26
C LYS A 22 10.81 10.13 -26.17
N THR A 23 10.05 9.55 -25.24
CA THR A 23 10.54 8.53 -24.32
C THR A 23 9.52 7.41 -24.10
N ASP A 24 10.01 6.18 -23.99
CA ASP A 24 9.28 5.01 -23.56
C ASP A 24 9.94 4.31 -22.36
N GLN A 25 10.94 4.98 -21.75
CA GLN A 25 11.66 4.49 -20.57
C GLN A 25 10.94 4.89 -19.28
N LEU A 26 9.71 4.42 -19.13
CA LEU A 26 8.84 4.71 -17.99
C LEU A 26 8.79 3.52 -17.03
N GLU A 27 8.45 3.77 -15.75
CA GLU A 27 8.37 2.72 -14.72
C GLU A 27 7.40 1.62 -15.13
N VAL A 28 6.25 1.98 -15.66
CA VAL A 28 5.23 1.03 -16.15
C VAL A 28 5.76 0.08 -17.25
N ASN A 29 6.80 0.50 -17.98
CA ASN A 29 7.45 -0.30 -19.00
C ASN A 29 8.70 -1.03 -18.50
N ASN A 30 9.10 -0.79 -17.25
CA ASN A 30 10.31 -1.37 -16.68
C ASN A 30 10.20 -2.90 -16.66
N ARG A 31 11.25 -3.57 -17.15
CA ARG A 31 11.35 -5.03 -17.19
C ARG A 31 12.60 -5.45 -16.46
N ASN A 32 12.48 -5.69 -15.17
CA ASN A 32 13.53 -6.41 -14.48
C ASN A 32 13.37 -7.91 -14.76
N PRO A 33 14.46 -8.65 -14.98
CA PRO A 33 14.40 -10.09 -15.13
C PRO A 33 13.74 -10.72 -13.90
N GLY A 34 12.64 -11.46 -14.10
CA GLY A 34 11.90 -12.13 -13.04
C GLY A 34 10.74 -11.34 -12.43
N GLU A 35 10.58 -10.07 -12.75
CA GLU A 35 9.40 -9.30 -12.34
C GLU A 35 8.22 -9.55 -13.27
N MET A 36 7.00 -9.46 -12.69
CA MET A 36 5.78 -9.50 -13.48
C MET A 36 5.74 -8.29 -14.43
N LYS A 37 5.30 -8.53 -15.64
CA LYS A 37 4.94 -7.42 -16.54
C LYS A 37 3.85 -6.61 -15.88
N GLN A 38 3.92 -5.30 -16.02
CA GLN A 38 2.92 -4.39 -15.49
C GLN A 38 1.92 -4.05 -16.61
N PRO A 39 0.76 -4.74 -16.69
CA PRO A 39 -0.23 -4.49 -17.73
C PRO A 39 -0.90 -3.15 -17.48
N LEU A 40 -0.58 -2.17 -18.30
CA LEU A 40 -1.16 -0.84 -18.28
C LEU A 40 -2.65 -0.91 -18.62
N ARG A 41 -3.49 -0.38 -17.73
CA ARG A 41 -4.92 -0.22 -17.95
C ARG A 41 -5.26 1.18 -18.46
N GLU A 42 -4.74 2.21 -17.76
CA GLU A 42 -5.02 3.60 -18.11
C GLU A 42 -3.94 4.56 -17.62
N LEU A 43 -3.88 5.73 -18.24
CA LEU A 43 -3.12 6.87 -17.75
C LEU A 43 -4.04 7.68 -16.81
N LYS A 44 -3.80 7.62 -15.50
CA LYS A 44 -4.66 8.23 -14.48
C LYS A 44 -4.39 9.72 -14.33
N ALA A 45 -3.12 10.15 -14.34
CA ALA A 45 -2.75 11.55 -14.22
C ALA A 45 -1.45 11.86 -14.98
N VAL A 46 -1.40 13.06 -15.52
CA VAL A 46 -0.18 13.73 -16.01
C VAL A 46 -0.16 15.12 -15.39
N SER A 47 0.97 15.52 -14.82
CA SER A 47 1.15 16.87 -14.27
C SER A 47 2.54 17.40 -14.61
N PHE A 48 2.62 18.70 -14.81
CA PHE A 48 3.86 19.41 -15.03
C PHE A 48 4.13 20.27 -13.79
N GLN A 49 5.22 19.98 -13.10
CA GLN A 49 5.59 20.60 -11.84
C GLN A 49 7.11 20.87 -11.83
N GLU A 50 7.54 21.91 -11.18
CA GLU A 50 8.93 22.08 -10.83
C GLU A 50 9.20 21.34 -9.51
N LEU A 51 10.09 20.35 -9.50
CA LEU A 51 10.26 19.41 -8.40
C LEU A 51 11.63 19.44 -7.73
N ASN A 52 12.68 19.88 -8.45
CA ASN A 52 14.07 19.76 -8.02
C ASN A 52 14.77 21.10 -7.76
N GLY A 53 14.09 22.24 -7.94
CA GLY A 53 14.61 23.57 -7.70
C GLY A 53 15.47 24.14 -8.83
N ASP A 54 15.43 23.55 -10.04
CA ASP A 54 16.24 23.98 -11.20
C ASP A 54 15.52 25.00 -12.11
N GLY A 55 14.25 25.28 -11.82
CA GLY A 55 13.42 26.25 -12.56
C GLY A 55 12.82 25.67 -13.85
N ARG A 56 12.95 24.37 -14.10
CA ARG A 56 12.35 23.67 -15.25
C ARG A 56 11.13 22.87 -14.83
N MET A 57 10.25 22.60 -15.80
CA MET A 57 9.04 21.79 -15.54
C MET A 57 9.35 20.31 -15.71
N ASP A 58 9.23 19.56 -14.64
CA ASP A 58 9.29 18.12 -14.62
C ASP A 58 7.90 17.50 -14.89
N ILE A 59 7.87 16.20 -15.17
CA ILE A 59 6.63 15.51 -15.49
C ILE A 59 6.37 14.45 -14.42
N ILE A 60 5.18 14.51 -13.85
CA ILE A 60 4.63 13.45 -12.99
C ILE A 60 3.64 12.63 -13.82
N LEU A 61 3.77 11.32 -13.77
CA LEU A 61 2.86 10.37 -14.39
C LEU A 61 2.32 9.41 -13.33
N ILE A 62 1.01 9.20 -13.34
CA ILE A 62 0.38 8.14 -12.57
C ILE A 62 -0.41 7.27 -13.54
N THR A 63 -0.11 5.98 -13.55
CA THR A 63 -0.79 4.99 -14.36
C THR A 63 -1.48 3.98 -13.46
N THR A 64 -2.60 3.43 -13.93
CA THR A 64 -3.25 2.28 -13.31
C THR A 64 -2.86 1.03 -14.09
N CYS A 65 -2.32 0.06 -13.37
CA CYS A 65 -2.00 -1.26 -13.87
C CYS A 65 -2.92 -2.31 -13.23
N VAL A 66 -2.94 -3.52 -13.79
CA VAL A 66 -3.73 -4.64 -13.26
C VAL A 66 -2.79 -5.81 -12.99
N ASN A 67 -2.88 -6.41 -11.82
CA ASN A 67 -2.16 -7.65 -11.53
C ASN A 67 -2.70 -8.77 -12.41
N ASP A 68 -1.83 -9.42 -13.16
CA ASP A 68 -2.21 -10.52 -14.07
C ASP A 68 -2.04 -11.90 -13.42
N LYS A 69 -1.37 -11.96 -12.26
CA LYS A 69 -1.04 -13.22 -11.56
C LYS A 69 -1.01 -13.04 -10.05
N GLY A 70 -1.01 -14.17 -9.36
CA GLY A 70 -0.89 -14.24 -7.90
C GLY A 70 -2.17 -13.86 -7.17
N ASP A 71 -2.03 -13.63 -5.88
CA ASP A 71 -3.15 -13.43 -4.94
C ASP A 71 -3.97 -12.16 -5.21
N TYR A 72 -3.38 -11.21 -5.92
CA TYR A 72 -4.04 -9.96 -6.32
C TYR A 72 -4.45 -9.94 -7.80
N ALA A 73 -4.54 -11.10 -8.47
CA ALA A 73 -4.95 -11.17 -9.87
C ALA A 73 -6.28 -10.44 -10.11
N GLY A 74 -6.31 -9.57 -11.13
CA GLY A 74 -7.47 -8.74 -11.46
C GLY A 74 -7.60 -7.46 -10.61
N LYS A 75 -6.83 -7.29 -9.53
CA LYS A 75 -6.82 -6.04 -8.75
C LYS A 75 -5.95 -4.98 -9.43
N SER A 76 -6.47 -3.76 -9.44
CA SER A 76 -5.74 -2.60 -9.98
C SER A 76 -4.80 -2.01 -8.93
N TYR A 77 -3.67 -1.48 -9.40
CA TYR A 77 -2.72 -0.74 -8.57
C TYR A 77 -2.16 0.44 -9.34
N LYS A 78 -1.69 1.46 -8.62
CA LYS A 78 -1.11 2.66 -9.21
C LYS A 78 0.40 2.51 -9.38
N VAL A 79 0.94 3.07 -10.47
CA VAL A 79 2.37 3.21 -10.71
C VAL A 79 2.65 4.69 -10.93
N GLY A 80 3.52 5.25 -10.07
CA GLY A 80 4.00 6.63 -10.18
C GLY A 80 5.35 6.69 -10.86
N ASP A 81 5.57 7.71 -11.69
CA ASP A 81 6.84 8.00 -12.33
C ASP A 81 7.10 9.50 -12.38
N VAL A 82 8.38 9.88 -12.33
CA VAL A 82 8.82 11.27 -12.46
C VAL A 82 9.91 11.35 -13.51
N LEU A 83 9.74 12.27 -14.44
CA LEU A 83 10.74 12.62 -15.45
C LEU A 83 11.22 14.03 -15.18
N PHE A 84 12.49 14.17 -14.85
CA PHE A 84 13.16 15.46 -14.64
C PHE A 84 13.64 16.03 -15.96
N GLN A 85 13.41 17.33 -16.16
CA GLN A 85 13.90 18.03 -17.34
C GLN A 85 15.34 18.50 -17.14
N ASP A 86 16.18 18.29 -18.14
CA ASP A 86 17.53 18.85 -18.24
C ASP A 86 17.76 19.54 -19.61
N GLU A 87 19.00 19.92 -19.91
CA GLU A 87 19.36 20.56 -21.18
C GLU A 87 19.23 19.65 -22.41
N LYS A 88 19.18 18.33 -22.19
CA LYS A 88 19.13 17.31 -23.24
C LYS A 88 17.74 16.75 -23.44
N GLY A 89 16.77 17.12 -22.59
CA GLY A 89 15.40 16.61 -22.61
C GLY A 89 14.95 16.15 -21.23
N PHE A 90 14.38 14.95 -21.14
CA PHE A 90 13.88 14.41 -19.88
C PHE A 90 14.64 13.13 -19.51
N TYR A 91 14.94 12.98 -18.22
CA TYR A 91 15.52 11.76 -17.67
C TYR A 91 14.73 11.26 -16.49
N ARG A 92 14.83 9.95 -16.22
CA ARG A 92 14.18 9.29 -15.10
C ARG A 92 15.22 8.98 -14.01
N ASP A 93 14.92 9.36 -12.77
CA ASP A 93 15.69 8.89 -11.62
C ASP A 93 15.02 7.61 -11.07
N TYR A 94 15.68 6.46 -11.27
CA TYR A 94 15.21 5.15 -10.84
C TYR A 94 15.05 5.03 -9.32
N ARG A 95 15.86 5.75 -8.54
CA ARG A 95 15.80 5.71 -7.07
C ARG A 95 14.54 6.40 -6.58
N ILE A 96 14.17 7.51 -7.18
CA ILE A 96 12.96 8.25 -6.86
C ILE A 96 11.74 7.43 -7.27
N SER A 97 11.70 6.92 -8.50
CA SER A 97 10.59 6.09 -8.98
C SER A 97 10.42 4.80 -8.16
N ASP A 98 11.52 4.12 -7.78
CA ASP A 98 11.47 2.95 -6.90
C ASP A 98 10.87 3.30 -5.54
N LYS A 99 11.29 4.37 -4.89
CA LYS A 99 10.75 4.79 -3.59
C LYS A 99 9.27 5.17 -3.67
N ILE A 100 8.87 5.91 -4.71
CA ILE A 100 7.46 6.28 -4.94
C ILE A 100 6.58 5.03 -4.95
N ASN A 101 6.99 3.99 -5.67
CA ASN A 101 6.18 2.78 -5.84
C ASN A 101 6.31 1.80 -4.68
N ARG A 102 7.52 1.63 -4.12
CA ARG A 102 7.78 0.73 -3.00
C ARG A 102 7.08 1.14 -1.72
N PHE A 103 7.02 2.44 -1.44
CA PHE A 103 6.50 2.98 -0.18
C PHE A 103 5.12 3.64 -0.34
N SER A 104 4.36 3.26 -1.37
CA SER A 104 2.98 3.68 -1.61
C SER A 104 2.78 5.20 -1.69
N MET A 105 3.80 5.94 -2.19
CA MET A 105 3.72 7.39 -2.40
C MET A 105 3.14 7.79 -3.76
N ASN A 106 2.64 6.82 -4.52
CA ASN A 106 2.05 6.95 -5.86
C ASN A 106 0.53 7.15 -5.87
N LYS A 107 -0.05 7.59 -4.74
CA LYS A 107 -1.51 7.70 -4.59
C LYS A 107 -2.11 8.84 -5.40
N SER A 108 -1.42 9.99 -5.44
CA SER A 108 -1.82 11.19 -6.19
C SER A 108 -0.61 11.99 -6.66
N VAL A 109 -0.85 12.98 -7.51
CA VAL A 109 0.16 13.99 -7.89
C VAL A 109 0.69 14.69 -6.64
N ASP A 110 -0.21 15.10 -5.73
CA ASP A 110 0.18 15.79 -4.49
C ASP A 110 1.08 14.94 -3.58
N SER A 111 0.84 13.63 -3.51
CA SER A 111 1.70 12.70 -2.77
C SER A 111 3.11 12.63 -3.36
N ILE A 112 3.23 12.61 -4.69
CA ILE A 112 4.52 12.61 -5.38
C ILE A 112 5.23 13.95 -5.18
N VAL A 113 4.51 15.07 -5.30
CA VAL A 113 5.05 16.42 -5.03
C VAL A 113 5.55 16.53 -3.59
N ALA A 114 4.74 16.10 -2.62
CA ALA A 114 5.11 16.11 -1.21
C ALA A 114 6.40 15.30 -0.95
N PHE A 115 6.57 14.17 -1.65
CA PHE A 115 7.80 13.38 -1.54
C PHE A 115 8.99 14.03 -2.22
N VAL A 116 8.86 14.38 -3.52
CA VAL A 116 10.01 14.77 -4.33
C VAL A 116 10.47 16.20 -4.02
N ARG A 117 9.51 17.14 -3.93
CA ARG A 117 9.80 18.56 -3.72
C ARG A 117 9.89 18.93 -2.24
N ASP A 118 8.94 18.45 -1.44
CA ASP A 118 8.76 18.94 -0.07
C ASP A 118 9.48 18.04 0.97
N GLY A 119 10.08 16.92 0.53
CA GLY A 119 10.91 16.04 1.37
C GLY A 119 10.16 15.14 2.33
N TYR A 120 8.84 15.02 2.22
CA TYR A 120 8.07 14.05 3.00
C TYR A 120 8.35 12.63 2.49
N SER A 121 8.28 11.65 3.38
CA SER A 121 8.51 10.25 2.99
C SER A 121 7.70 9.30 3.86
N ALA A 122 7.13 8.27 3.23
CA ALA A 122 6.50 7.15 3.91
C ALA A 122 7.49 5.97 4.14
N GLU A 123 8.75 6.11 3.74
CA GLU A 123 9.77 5.05 3.86
C GLU A 123 9.97 4.59 5.31
N PHE A 124 9.92 5.52 6.26
CA PHE A 124 10.10 5.21 7.68
C PHE A 124 9.03 4.23 8.22
N LEU A 125 7.84 4.18 7.64
CA LEU A 125 6.82 3.21 8.02
C LEU A 125 7.28 1.76 7.87
N TYR A 126 8.26 1.52 7.00
CA TYR A 126 8.79 0.18 6.69
C TYR A 126 10.20 -0.04 7.23
N THR A 127 10.88 1.02 7.64
CA THR A 127 12.31 0.97 8.03
C THR A 127 12.59 1.39 9.46
N ALA A 128 11.65 2.05 10.14
CA ALA A 128 11.80 2.43 11.53
C ALA A 128 12.03 1.21 12.43
N ALA A 129 12.98 1.30 13.32
CA ALA A 129 13.32 0.25 14.28
C ALA A 129 12.59 0.42 15.63
N THR A 130 12.10 1.62 15.94
CA THR A 130 11.52 1.93 17.24
C THR A 130 10.20 2.71 17.13
N LYS A 131 9.38 2.61 18.20
CA LYS A 131 8.16 3.41 18.37
C LYS A 131 8.48 4.92 18.36
N GLN A 132 9.61 5.31 18.93
CA GLN A 132 10.03 6.70 18.99
C GLN A 132 10.28 7.26 17.58
N GLU A 133 10.99 6.54 16.72
CA GLU A 133 11.20 6.94 15.32
C GLU A 133 9.90 7.12 14.54
N LEU A 134 8.90 6.24 14.75
CA LEU A 134 7.58 6.41 14.14
C LEU A 134 6.94 7.75 14.52
N LEU A 135 6.97 8.08 15.81
CA LEU A 135 6.36 9.31 16.32
C LEU A 135 7.10 10.56 15.84
N GLU A 136 8.42 10.54 15.80
CA GLU A 136 9.26 11.65 15.31
C GLU A 136 9.00 11.98 13.85
N HIS A 137 8.62 10.98 13.04
CA HIS A 137 8.27 11.16 11.64
C HIS A 137 6.77 11.39 11.39
N GLY A 138 5.97 11.57 12.45
CA GLY A 138 4.57 11.98 12.34
C GLY A 138 3.57 10.83 12.23
N PHE A 139 3.95 9.60 12.61
CA PHE A 139 2.97 8.50 12.76
C PHE A 139 2.01 8.78 13.91
N VAL A 140 0.72 8.70 13.65
CA VAL A 140 -0.35 8.95 14.62
C VAL A 140 -0.93 7.63 15.10
N ILE A 141 -0.75 7.35 16.40
CA ILE A 141 -1.22 6.11 17.02
C ILE A 141 -2.73 6.20 17.32
N ALA A 142 -3.48 5.18 16.92
CA ALA A 142 -4.88 4.98 17.30
C ALA A 142 -4.94 4.37 18.71
N LYS A 143 -4.80 5.22 19.73
CA LYS A 143 -4.59 4.81 21.14
C LYS A 143 -5.71 3.94 21.71
N GLU A 144 -6.95 4.17 21.26
CA GLU A 144 -8.14 3.41 21.68
C GLU A 144 -8.12 1.95 21.21
N HIS A 145 -7.27 1.64 20.23
CA HIS A 145 -7.08 0.30 19.68
C HIS A 145 -5.75 -0.35 20.10
N CYS A 146 -4.96 0.33 20.94
CA CYS A 146 -3.71 -0.24 21.46
C CYS A 146 -3.96 -1.20 22.62
N TYR A 147 -3.27 -2.30 22.65
CA TYR A 147 -3.32 -3.25 23.77
C TYR A 147 -2.09 -4.16 23.82
N TYR A 148 -1.78 -4.70 25.00
CA TYR A 148 -0.72 -5.70 25.16
C TYR A 148 -1.27 -7.11 24.99
N ARG A 149 -0.49 -7.97 24.32
CA ARG A 149 -0.76 -9.41 24.19
C ARG A 149 0.50 -10.24 24.35
N GLN A 150 0.29 -11.43 24.93
CA GLN A 150 1.32 -12.46 24.96
C GLN A 150 1.21 -13.28 23.67
N PHE A 151 2.22 -13.19 22.82
CA PHE A 151 2.38 -14.03 21.62
C PHE A 151 3.30 -15.20 21.94
N GLU A 152 2.92 -16.39 21.52
CA GLU A 152 3.56 -17.64 21.92
C GLU A 152 5.03 -17.74 21.45
N LYS A 153 5.34 -17.13 20.30
CA LYS A 153 6.71 -17.16 19.73
C LYS A 153 7.49 -15.85 19.92
N LEU A 154 6.81 -14.75 20.22
CA LEU A 154 7.43 -13.42 20.22
C LEU A 154 7.42 -12.75 21.61
N GLY A 155 6.77 -13.37 22.61
CA GLY A 155 6.67 -12.79 23.95
C GLY A 155 5.54 -11.77 24.09
N ARG A 156 5.64 -10.91 25.10
CA ARG A 156 4.66 -9.87 25.38
C ARG A 156 4.94 -8.65 24.52
N LEU A 157 3.99 -8.29 23.65
CA LEU A 157 4.10 -7.17 22.73
C LEU A 157 2.90 -6.22 22.88
N GLU A 158 3.13 -4.94 22.64
CA GLU A 158 2.10 -3.94 22.42
C GLU A 158 1.68 -3.99 20.95
N VAL A 159 0.38 -4.13 20.69
CA VAL A 159 -0.22 -3.99 19.36
C VAL A 159 -0.54 -2.51 19.15
N VAL A 160 0.11 -1.87 18.19
CA VAL A 160 0.06 -0.42 17.97
C VAL A 160 -0.40 -0.12 16.56
N PRO A 161 -1.72 0.01 16.33
CA PRO A 161 -2.25 0.50 15.07
C PRO A 161 -2.13 2.02 14.98
N GLY A 162 -2.04 2.53 13.76
CA GLY A 162 -2.02 3.97 13.53
C GLY A 162 -1.88 4.32 12.07
N THR A 163 -1.79 5.61 11.79
CA THR A 163 -1.74 6.14 10.43
C THR A 163 -0.61 7.16 10.26
N TYR A 164 -0.14 7.26 9.04
CA TYR A 164 0.66 8.39 8.58
C TYR A 164 -0.05 9.02 7.38
N THR A 165 -0.29 10.34 7.47
CA THR A 165 -0.95 11.09 6.40
C THR A 165 0.08 11.85 5.60
N MET A 166 0.13 11.58 4.29
CA MET A 166 0.93 12.30 3.32
C MET A 166 0.00 12.84 2.22
N ALA A 167 0.02 14.15 1.98
CA ALA A 167 -1.01 14.83 1.22
C ALA A 167 -2.40 14.52 1.83
N ASN A 168 -3.31 13.91 1.06
CA ASN A 168 -4.67 13.58 1.50
C ASN A 168 -4.87 12.07 1.78
N PHE A 169 -3.79 11.30 1.90
CA PHE A 169 -3.87 9.84 2.04
C PHE A 169 -3.30 9.39 3.40
N ALA A 170 -4.12 8.66 4.15
CA ALA A 170 -3.75 8.05 5.42
C ALA A 170 -3.32 6.58 5.21
N THR A 171 -2.02 6.35 5.21
CA THR A 171 -1.46 4.99 5.19
C THR A 171 -1.64 4.35 6.56
N PHE A 172 -2.30 3.21 6.61
CA PHE A 172 -2.56 2.46 7.83
C PHE A 172 -1.52 1.37 8.05
N MET A 173 -0.95 1.36 9.24
CA MET A 173 0.03 0.35 9.67
C MET A 173 -0.34 -0.16 11.06
N ILE A 174 0.10 -1.38 11.36
CA ILE A 174 0.04 -1.98 12.69
C ILE A 174 1.44 -2.46 13.04
N TYR A 175 1.93 -2.10 14.20
CA TYR A 175 3.22 -2.52 14.71
C TYR A 175 3.05 -3.40 15.94
N LEU A 176 3.90 -4.43 16.05
CA LEU A 176 4.11 -5.17 17.29
C LEU A 176 5.39 -4.66 17.92
N ILE A 177 5.29 -4.11 19.13
CA ILE A 177 6.38 -3.40 19.79
C ILE A 177 6.66 -4.06 21.14
N ASN A 178 7.93 -4.33 21.43
CA ASN A 178 8.33 -4.92 22.69
C ASN A 178 8.36 -3.87 23.83
N GLU A 179 8.59 -4.32 25.05
CA GLU A 179 8.61 -3.48 26.26
C GLU A 179 9.74 -2.42 26.24
N GLN A 180 10.77 -2.62 25.41
CA GLN A 180 11.88 -1.68 25.23
C GLN A 180 11.59 -0.65 24.13
N GLY A 181 10.44 -0.73 23.46
CA GLY A 181 10.05 0.19 22.39
C GLY A 181 10.53 -0.18 20.99
N TYR A 182 11.15 -1.35 20.82
CA TYR A 182 11.58 -1.82 19.50
C TYR A 182 10.44 -2.48 18.72
N ILE A 183 10.38 -2.21 17.43
CA ILE A 183 9.45 -2.83 16.49
C ILE A 183 9.95 -4.26 16.22
N VAL A 184 9.10 -5.24 16.53
CA VAL A 184 9.37 -6.67 16.31
C VAL A 184 8.76 -7.13 15.00
N TRP A 185 7.58 -6.57 14.64
CA TRP A 185 6.85 -6.91 13.42
C TRP A 185 5.97 -5.74 12.98
N SER A 186 5.64 -5.69 11.69
CA SER A 186 4.71 -4.71 11.13
C SER A 186 3.78 -5.32 10.09
N PHE A 187 2.58 -4.75 9.98
CA PHE A 187 1.56 -5.14 9.02
C PHE A 187 1.05 -3.90 8.28
N GLN A 188 0.75 -4.06 6.99
CA GLN A 188 0.04 -3.07 6.19
C GLN A 188 -1.23 -3.71 5.61
N PRO A 189 -2.36 -3.68 6.33
CA PRO A 189 -3.57 -4.41 5.95
C PRO A 189 -4.39 -3.72 4.83
N MET A 190 -3.86 -2.70 4.20
CA MET A 190 -4.59 -1.91 3.19
C MET A 190 -4.69 -2.62 1.83
N GLY A 191 -3.80 -3.58 1.51
CA GLY A 191 -3.75 -4.15 0.17
C GLY A 191 -3.58 -3.09 -0.91
N GLU A 192 -4.51 -3.05 -1.88
CA GLU A 192 -4.51 -2.11 -2.99
C GLU A 192 -5.35 -0.83 -2.72
N PHE A 193 -5.92 -0.67 -1.54
CA PHE A 193 -6.66 0.53 -1.17
C PHE A 193 -5.74 1.75 -1.04
N ASP A 194 -6.31 2.93 -1.32
CA ASP A 194 -5.54 4.17 -1.29
C ASP A 194 -5.44 4.77 0.12
N ASN A 195 -6.49 4.61 0.94
CA ASN A 195 -6.63 5.38 2.17
C ASN A 195 -7.41 4.61 3.25
N LEU A 196 -6.99 4.72 4.51
CA LEU A 196 -7.82 4.30 5.64
C LEU A 196 -8.94 5.31 5.87
N TYR A 197 -10.20 4.86 5.79
CA TYR A 197 -11.35 5.67 6.17
C TYR A 197 -11.68 5.53 7.65
N ALA A 198 -11.72 4.29 8.18
CA ALA A 198 -11.94 4.02 9.60
C ALA A 198 -11.42 2.65 10.01
N LEU A 199 -10.73 2.56 11.16
CA LEU A 199 -10.45 1.29 11.83
C LEU A 199 -11.71 0.86 12.59
N LYS A 200 -12.31 -0.27 12.19
CA LYS A 200 -13.51 -0.84 12.81
C LYS A 200 -13.18 -1.65 14.06
N GLY A 201 -12.03 -2.31 14.07
CA GLY A 201 -11.52 -3.05 15.21
C GLY A 201 -10.52 -4.14 14.86
N MET A 202 -10.00 -4.76 15.90
CA MET A 202 -9.03 -5.84 15.80
C MET A 202 -9.29 -6.93 16.82
N ALA A 203 -8.94 -8.18 16.51
CA ALA A 203 -8.89 -9.29 17.45
C ALA A 203 -7.51 -9.93 17.45
N CYS A 204 -7.12 -10.43 18.61
CA CYS A 204 -5.91 -11.23 18.77
C CYS A 204 -6.31 -12.54 19.47
N LYS A 205 -6.52 -13.58 18.69
CA LYS A 205 -7.04 -14.89 19.12
C LYS A 205 -6.45 -16.00 18.26
N ASP A 206 -6.38 -17.20 18.80
CA ASP A 206 -6.13 -18.40 18.01
C ASP A 206 -7.34 -18.60 17.06
N ILE A 207 -7.08 -18.54 15.76
CA ILE A 207 -8.10 -18.60 14.71
C ILE A 207 -8.07 -19.96 13.99
N ASP A 208 -6.90 -20.51 13.71
CA ASP A 208 -6.74 -21.75 12.96
C ASP A 208 -6.56 -23.01 13.84
N GLY A 209 -6.47 -22.85 15.16
CA GLY A 209 -6.43 -23.98 16.11
C GLY A 209 -5.05 -24.52 16.39
N ASP A 210 -4.00 -23.79 16.02
CA ASP A 210 -2.61 -24.22 16.24
C ASP A 210 -2.06 -23.85 17.63
N GLY A 211 -2.89 -23.17 18.45
CA GLY A 211 -2.55 -22.72 19.81
C GLY A 211 -1.78 -21.42 19.86
N MET A 212 -1.52 -20.76 18.73
CA MET A 212 -0.89 -19.46 18.65
C MET A 212 -1.91 -18.35 18.38
N LYS A 213 -1.62 -17.15 18.83
CA LYS A 213 -2.51 -16.00 18.60
C LYS A 213 -2.27 -15.37 17.26
N ASP A 214 -3.33 -15.27 16.49
CA ASP A 214 -3.40 -14.58 15.21
C ASP A 214 -3.95 -13.17 15.39
N ILE A 215 -3.80 -12.34 14.38
CA ILE A 215 -4.34 -10.98 14.36
C ILE A 215 -5.37 -10.89 13.22
N LEU A 216 -6.61 -10.52 13.58
CA LEU A 216 -7.64 -10.13 12.63
C LEU A 216 -7.84 -8.63 12.74
N VAL A 217 -7.91 -7.97 11.59
CA VAL A 217 -8.13 -6.53 11.45
C VAL A 217 -9.35 -6.32 10.56
N LEU A 218 -10.30 -5.54 11.01
CA LEU A 218 -11.44 -5.07 10.20
C LEU A 218 -11.35 -3.56 10.09
N ALA A 219 -11.33 -3.05 8.86
CA ALA A 219 -11.25 -1.63 8.58
C ALA A 219 -12.14 -1.23 7.40
N ARG A 220 -12.50 0.03 7.34
CA ARG A 220 -13.11 0.63 6.17
C ARG A 220 -12.05 1.44 5.44
N TYR A 221 -11.88 1.17 4.17
CA TYR A 221 -10.93 1.82 3.30
C TYR A 221 -11.64 2.68 2.27
N SER A 222 -10.91 3.59 1.65
CA SER A 222 -11.41 4.33 0.50
C SER A 222 -10.42 4.27 -0.65
N TYR A 223 -10.94 4.41 -1.85
CA TYR A 223 -10.19 4.52 -3.09
C TYR A 223 -10.98 5.36 -4.10
N GLU A 224 -10.26 5.90 -5.08
CA GLU A 224 -10.86 6.69 -6.15
C GLU A 224 -11.45 5.77 -7.21
N GLY A 225 -12.77 5.87 -7.40
CA GLY A 225 -13.50 5.15 -8.42
C GLY A 225 -13.39 5.76 -9.82
N ASN A 226 -14.17 5.24 -10.75
CA ASN A 226 -14.28 5.80 -12.09
C ASN A 226 -15.06 7.13 -12.03
N GLY A 227 -14.44 8.23 -12.48
CA GLY A 227 -15.07 9.56 -12.46
C GLY A 227 -14.78 10.41 -11.22
N ASN A 228 -13.68 10.11 -10.51
CA ASN A 228 -13.19 10.85 -9.34
C ASN A 228 -14.13 10.79 -8.12
N GLU A 229 -15.04 9.82 -8.08
CA GLU A 229 -15.84 9.56 -6.89
C GLU A 229 -15.03 8.78 -5.84
N MET A 230 -15.18 9.13 -4.58
CA MET A 230 -14.58 8.38 -3.49
C MET A 230 -15.49 7.20 -3.13
N ILE A 231 -15.01 5.99 -3.35
CA ILE A 231 -15.68 4.74 -2.95
C ILE A 231 -15.11 4.30 -1.61
N THR A 232 -15.97 3.84 -0.72
CA THR A 232 -15.56 3.25 0.56
C THR A 232 -16.11 1.84 0.69
N GLU A 233 -15.28 0.90 1.17
CA GLU A 233 -15.70 -0.47 1.45
C GLU A 233 -15.02 -1.01 2.70
N ASN A 234 -15.67 -1.95 3.37
CA ASN A 234 -15.06 -2.70 4.46
C ASN A 234 -14.17 -3.80 3.89
N ASP A 235 -13.03 -4.02 4.52
CA ASP A 235 -12.17 -5.18 4.25
C ASP A 235 -11.54 -5.65 5.55
N TYR A 236 -11.16 -6.93 5.59
CA TYR A 236 -10.46 -7.50 6.72
C TYR A 236 -9.20 -8.22 6.29
N SER A 237 -8.23 -8.30 7.19
CA SER A 237 -7.01 -9.11 7.01
C SER A 237 -6.84 -10.02 8.21
N ILE A 238 -6.38 -11.26 7.95
CA ILE A 238 -6.00 -12.21 8.99
C ILE A 238 -4.52 -12.54 8.81
N TYR A 239 -3.78 -12.38 9.88
CA TYR A 239 -2.35 -12.68 9.96
C TYR A 239 -2.15 -13.82 10.95
N TYR A 240 -1.84 -15.01 10.44
CA TYR A 240 -1.55 -16.19 11.25
C TYR A 240 -0.14 -16.14 11.78
N GLN A 241 0.01 -16.30 13.10
CA GLN A 241 1.33 -16.45 13.70
C GLN A 241 1.95 -17.80 13.32
N ARG A 242 3.22 -17.80 12.95
CA ARG A 242 4.01 -18.99 12.63
C ARG A 242 5.40 -18.85 13.25
N THR A 243 6.19 -19.91 13.19
CA THR A 243 7.57 -19.90 13.75
C THR A 243 8.45 -18.82 13.15
N GLY A 244 8.21 -18.40 11.89
CA GLY A 244 9.00 -17.37 11.20
C GLY A 244 8.38 -15.97 11.20
N GLY A 245 7.25 -15.74 11.89
CA GLY A 245 6.55 -14.47 11.90
C GLY A 245 5.05 -14.61 11.63
N PHE A 246 4.49 -13.65 10.90
CA PHE A 246 3.07 -13.66 10.55
C PHE A 246 2.86 -13.76 9.04
N PHE A 247 1.82 -14.48 8.65
CA PHE A 247 1.45 -14.70 7.25
C PHE A 247 0.00 -14.32 7.03
N GLU A 248 -0.25 -13.47 6.03
CA GLU A 248 -1.60 -13.08 5.66
C GLU A 248 -2.29 -14.21 4.87
N ASP A 249 -3.51 -14.54 5.28
CA ASP A 249 -4.39 -15.44 4.51
C ASP A 249 -5.25 -14.63 3.53
N LYS A 250 -4.89 -14.71 2.27
CA LYS A 250 -5.63 -14.06 1.20
C LYS A 250 -6.73 -14.94 0.60
N GLU A 251 -6.64 -16.27 0.77
CA GLU A 251 -7.61 -17.20 0.22
C GLU A 251 -8.95 -17.16 0.98
N ILE A 252 -8.89 -16.92 2.29
CA ILE A 252 -10.11 -16.85 3.10
C ILE A 252 -11.04 -15.73 2.63
N LYS A 253 -10.51 -14.60 2.18
CA LYS A 253 -11.29 -13.48 1.62
C LYS A 253 -12.06 -13.87 0.37
N LEU A 254 -11.53 -14.77 -0.46
CA LEU A 254 -12.20 -15.25 -1.67
C LEU A 254 -13.40 -16.12 -1.35
N LYS A 255 -13.35 -16.82 -0.22
CA LYS A 255 -14.44 -17.72 0.24
C LYS A 255 -15.45 -17.01 1.14
N ASN A 256 -14.96 -16.07 1.94
CA ASN A 256 -15.74 -15.26 2.86
C ASN A 256 -15.50 -13.78 2.58
N PRO A 257 -16.09 -13.20 1.52
CA PRO A 257 -15.92 -11.79 1.21
C PRO A 257 -16.49 -10.92 2.35
N CYS A 258 -15.83 -9.79 2.63
CA CYS A 258 -16.27 -8.85 3.64
C CYS A 258 -17.56 -8.14 3.24
N SER A 259 -18.42 -7.89 4.19
CA SER A 259 -19.64 -7.10 4.04
C SER A 259 -19.64 -5.87 4.97
N ASP A 260 -20.56 -4.93 4.71
CA ASP A 260 -20.69 -3.73 5.57
C ASP A 260 -21.24 -4.05 6.98
N GLU A 261 -21.90 -5.19 7.14
CA GLU A 261 -22.50 -5.66 8.40
C GLU A 261 -21.56 -6.49 9.27
N ASP A 262 -20.38 -6.85 8.72
CA ASP A 262 -19.44 -7.71 9.44
C ASP A 262 -18.88 -7.03 10.68
N THR A 263 -18.77 -7.86 11.72
CA THR A 263 -18.13 -7.51 12.98
C THR A 263 -16.85 -8.31 13.19
N VAL A 264 -15.92 -7.77 13.98
CA VAL A 264 -14.69 -8.49 14.34
C VAL A 264 -14.96 -9.88 14.93
N SER A 265 -15.99 -10.02 15.80
CA SER A 265 -16.34 -11.32 16.37
C SER A 265 -16.92 -12.28 15.33
N GLY A 266 -17.81 -11.79 14.47
CA GLY A 266 -18.39 -12.60 13.40
C GLY A 266 -17.33 -13.11 12.41
N LEU A 267 -16.38 -12.26 12.04
CA LEU A 267 -15.27 -12.66 11.17
C LEU A 267 -14.34 -13.68 11.84
N VAL A 268 -14.06 -13.56 13.15
CA VAL A 268 -13.29 -14.57 13.89
C VAL A 268 -14.02 -15.92 13.87
N ASP A 269 -15.35 -15.93 14.12
CA ASP A 269 -16.13 -17.16 14.14
C ASP A 269 -16.23 -17.80 12.74
N SER A 270 -16.39 -16.98 11.69
CA SER A 270 -16.36 -17.44 10.29
C SER A 270 -15.00 -18.03 9.90
N ALA A 271 -13.91 -17.37 10.31
CA ALA A 271 -12.57 -17.87 10.03
C ALA A 271 -12.27 -19.18 10.78
N ARG A 272 -12.70 -19.31 12.02
CA ARG A 272 -12.62 -20.56 12.78
C ARG A 272 -13.42 -21.69 12.13
N ALA A 273 -14.63 -21.40 11.66
CA ALA A 273 -15.44 -22.37 10.93
C ALA A 273 -14.74 -22.82 9.62
N TYR A 274 -14.10 -21.91 8.91
CA TYR A 274 -13.28 -22.21 7.74
C TYR A 274 -12.15 -23.22 8.05
N TRP A 275 -11.53 -23.11 9.23
CA TRP A 275 -10.49 -24.03 9.71
C TRP A 275 -11.08 -25.30 10.40
N GLY A 276 -12.39 -25.47 10.40
CA GLY A 276 -13.07 -26.65 10.93
C GLY A 276 -13.26 -26.67 12.45
N TRP A 277 -13.15 -25.53 13.12
CA TRP A 277 -13.52 -25.44 14.52
C TRP A 277 -15.03 -25.68 14.67
N LYS A 278 -15.37 -26.62 15.55
CA LYS A 278 -16.77 -26.78 15.95
C LYS A 278 -17.09 -25.69 16.97
N THR A 279 -17.93 -24.74 16.62
CA THR A 279 -18.55 -23.86 17.61
C THR A 279 -19.26 -24.76 18.64
N LYS A 280 -18.88 -24.65 19.89
CA LYS A 280 -19.69 -25.26 20.96
C LYS A 280 -21.01 -24.51 20.95
N GLU A 281 -22.11 -25.21 20.57
CA GLU A 281 -23.48 -24.77 20.74
C GLU A 281 -23.76 -24.45 22.22
#